data_67c3cf2c5ad1be60335bfaddc33285a9
#
_entry.id   67c3cf2c5ad1be60335bfaddc33285a9
#
_cell.length_a   1.000
_cell.length_b   1.000
_cell.length_c   1.000
_cell.angle_alpha   90.00
_cell.angle_beta   90.00
_cell.angle_gamma   90.00
#
_symmetry.space_group_name_H-M   'P 1'
#
loop_
_entity.id
_entity.type
_entity.pdbx_description
1 polymer ?
#
loop_
_entity_poly.entity_id
_entity_poly.type
_entity_poly.pdbx_seq_one_letter_code
_entity_poly.pdbx_strand_id
1 'polypeptide(L)'
;RYGEGGAEIIGIVLLSSTGEVLNSLPSGIPCHLLISVLFKKNMENPIIGFTVRDRLGNEITSSNTSYEETHLPYARKHQIFTVGFHLSLPSLRPGSYSISPAVSQGDIWNHIVEDWIDNAYIFNLLDTGLVYGQMRWSVEVDFQISNESKPESEEG
;
A
#
# COMPACT_ATOMS: atom_id res chain seq x y z
N ARG A 1 -5.76 -7.75 -16.94
CA ARG A 1 -7.07 -7.21 -16.52
C ARG A 1 -8.12 -8.30 -16.53
N TYR A 2 -8.88 -8.43 -15.48
CA TYR A 2 -9.95 -9.42 -15.37
C TYR A 2 -11.06 -8.93 -14.44
N GLY A 3 -12.20 -9.60 -14.45
CA GLY A 3 -13.36 -9.34 -13.61
C GLY A 3 -14.66 -9.53 -14.38
N GLU A 4 -15.78 -9.45 -13.66
CA GLU A 4 -17.12 -9.63 -14.23
C GLU A 4 -17.60 -8.41 -15.05
N GLY A 5 -16.94 -7.26 -14.88
CA GLY A 5 -17.19 -6.07 -15.69
C GLY A 5 -18.36 -5.19 -15.27
N GLY A 6 -18.92 -5.42 -14.09
CA GLY A 6 -19.99 -4.55 -13.54
C GLY A 6 -19.51 -3.19 -13.08
N ALA A 7 -18.23 -3.04 -12.92
CA ALA A 7 -17.54 -1.79 -12.63
C ALA A 7 -16.22 -1.77 -13.37
N GLU A 8 -15.71 -0.58 -13.67
CA GLU A 8 -14.49 -0.38 -14.43
C GLU A 8 -13.60 0.63 -13.72
N ILE A 9 -12.36 0.24 -13.47
CA ILE A 9 -11.34 1.16 -12.95
C ILE A 9 -10.94 2.09 -14.11
N ILE A 10 -11.19 3.38 -13.94
CA ILE A 10 -10.94 4.39 -14.99
C ILE A 10 -9.76 5.30 -14.66
N GLY A 11 -9.21 5.22 -13.45
CA GLY A 11 -8.06 6.03 -13.08
C GLY A 11 -7.40 5.54 -11.82
N ILE A 12 -6.08 5.71 -11.77
CA ILE A 12 -5.26 5.48 -10.59
C ILE A 12 -4.07 6.44 -10.63
N VAL A 13 -3.79 7.08 -9.51
CA VAL A 13 -2.66 7.99 -9.39
C VAL A 13 -2.18 8.06 -7.94
N LEU A 14 -0.88 8.19 -7.76
CA LEU A 14 -0.25 8.44 -6.48
C LEU A 14 0.14 9.92 -6.40
N LEU A 15 -0.34 10.60 -5.37
CA LEU A 15 -0.12 12.04 -5.18
C LEU A 15 0.64 12.31 -3.89
N SER A 16 1.46 13.37 -3.92
CA SER A 16 2.05 13.94 -2.70
C SER A 16 0.97 14.60 -1.83
N SER A 17 1.33 14.98 -0.63
CA SER A 17 0.44 15.73 0.28
C SER A 17 0.03 17.10 -0.28
N THR A 18 0.78 17.62 -1.27
CA THR A 18 0.46 18.88 -1.96
C THR A 18 -0.23 18.68 -3.32
N GLY A 19 -0.56 17.43 -3.67
CA GLY A 19 -1.32 17.12 -4.89
C GLY A 19 -0.48 16.92 -6.15
N GLU A 20 0.83 16.77 -6.03
CA GLU A 20 1.71 16.48 -7.17
C GLU A 20 1.73 14.98 -7.48
N VAL A 21 1.74 14.63 -8.76
CA VAL A 21 1.86 13.23 -9.21
C VAL A 21 3.24 12.69 -8.87
N LEU A 22 3.26 11.52 -8.21
CA LEU A 22 4.49 10.88 -7.74
C LEU A 22 4.82 9.66 -8.59
N ASN A 23 5.92 9.73 -9.35
CA ASN A 23 6.50 8.59 -10.05
C ASN A 23 7.80 8.12 -9.40
N SER A 24 8.48 9.00 -8.70
CA SER A 24 9.69 8.73 -7.91
C SER A 24 9.60 9.50 -6.61
N LEU A 25 9.88 8.85 -5.51
CA LEU A 25 9.78 9.45 -4.18
C LEU A 25 10.71 8.75 -3.19
N PRO A 26 11.21 9.46 -2.16
CA PRO A 26 11.88 8.80 -1.07
C PRO A 26 10.89 8.00 -0.23
N SER A 27 11.35 6.90 0.38
CA SER A 27 10.54 6.15 1.33
C SER A 27 10.17 7.01 2.54
N GLY A 28 9.05 6.66 3.17
CA GLY A 28 8.64 7.25 4.44
C GLY A 28 7.86 8.56 4.33
N ILE A 29 7.60 9.06 3.13
CA ILE A 29 6.77 10.27 2.98
C ILE A 29 5.29 9.93 2.92
N PRO A 30 4.42 10.81 3.41
CA PRO A 30 2.98 10.65 3.24
C PRO A 30 2.59 10.86 1.78
N CYS A 31 1.65 10.04 1.30
CA CYS A 31 1.12 10.17 -0.05
C CYS A 31 -0.34 9.73 -0.09
N HIS A 32 -1.03 10.06 -1.18
CA HIS A 32 -2.43 9.71 -1.40
C HIS A 32 -2.56 8.88 -2.66
N LEU A 33 -3.13 7.70 -2.54
CA LEU A 33 -3.48 6.86 -3.68
C LEU A 33 -4.96 7.12 -4.02
N LEU A 34 -5.21 7.63 -5.21
CA LEU A 34 -6.57 7.84 -5.72
C LEU A 34 -6.92 6.77 -6.75
N ILE A 35 -8.06 6.13 -6.57
CA ILE A 35 -8.60 5.15 -7.50
C ILE A 35 -10.01 5.59 -7.87
N SER A 36 -10.26 5.73 -9.18
CA SER A 36 -11.58 6.10 -9.71
C SER A 36 -12.21 4.92 -10.42
N VAL A 37 -13.48 4.67 -10.11
CA VAL A 37 -14.24 3.54 -10.63
C VAL A 37 -15.56 4.03 -11.22
N LEU A 38 -15.83 3.62 -12.46
CA LEU A 38 -17.12 3.81 -13.12
C LEU A 38 -17.99 2.57 -12.90
N PHE A 39 -19.18 2.76 -12.35
CA PHE A 39 -20.14 1.67 -12.16
C PHE A 39 -21.01 1.51 -13.40
N LYS A 40 -20.99 0.34 -14.01
CA LYS A 40 -21.75 0.00 -15.20
C LYS A 40 -23.11 -0.62 -14.87
N LYS A 41 -23.31 -0.98 -13.62
CA LYS A 41 -24.59 -1.47 -13.07
C LYS A 41 -24.73 -0.99 -11.63
N ASN A 42 -25.95 -1.09 -11.10
CA ASN A 42 -26.18 -0.85 -9.68
C ASN A 42 -25.43 -1.91 -8.86
N MET A 43 -24.82 -1.49 -7.76
CA MET A 43 -24.00 -2.39 -6.96
C MET A 43 -24.16 -2.09 -5.47
N GLU A 44 -24.56 -3.13 -4.73
CA GLU A 44 -24.56 -3.09 -3.27
C GLU A 44 -23.13 -3.40 -2.78
N ASN A 45 -22.74 -2.78 -1.68
CA ASN A 45 -21.47 -3.05 -1.01
C ASN A 45 -20.24 -3.09 -1.95
N PRO A 46 -20.00 -2.04 -2.76
CA PRO A 46 -18.77 -2.01 -3.53
C PRO A 46 -17.55 -1.90 -2.62
N ILE A 47 -16.48 -2.60 -2.97
CA ILE A 47 -15.22 -2.60 -2.25
C ILE A 47 -14.14 -2.22 -3.26
N ILE A 48 -13.40 -1.17 -2.96
CA ILE A 48 -12.30 -0.70 -3.79
C ILE A 48 -11.00 -0.90 -3.01
N GLY A 49 -9.99 -1.46 -3.65
CA GLY A 49 -8.74 -1.75 -3.00
C GLY A 49 -7.56 -1.80 -3.94
N PHE A 50 -6.41 -2.16 -3.38
CA PHE A 50 -5.16 -2.20 -4.11
C PHE A 50 -4.20 -3.22 -3.51
N THR A 51 -3.27 -3.68 -4.33
CA THR A 51 -2.13 -4.51 -3.93
C THR A 51 -0.86 -3.86 -4.43
N VAL A 52 0.15 -3.78 -3.58
CA VAL A 52 1.48 -3.28 -3.93
C VAL A 52 2.44 -4.46 -4.05
N ARG A 53 3.18 -4.52 -5.16
CA ARG A 53 4.21 -5.54 -5.39
C ARG A 53 5.56 -4.89 -5.68
N ASP A 54 6.63 -5.61 -5.33
CA ASP A 54 7.97 -5.22 -5.76
C ASP A 54 8.23 -5.63 -7.22
N ARG A 55 9.41 -5.32 -7.75
CA ARG A 55 9.78 -5.63 -9.13
C ARG A 55 9.84 -7.14 -9.44
N LEU A 56 9.98 -7.98 -8.40
CA LEU A 56 10.00 -9.44 -8.54
C LEU A 56 8.60 -10.06 -8.47
N GLY A 57 7.58 -9.24 -8.26
CA GLY A 57 6.20 -9.68 -8.12
C GLY A 57 5.81 -10.09 -6.70
N ASN A 58 6.69 -9.92 -5.72
CA ASN A 58 6.36 -10.22 -4.33
C ASN A 58 5.33 -9.20 -3.81
N GLU A 59 4.27 -9.71 -3.21
CA GLU A 59 3.25 -8.87 -2.58
C GLU A 59 3.82 -8.24 -1.31
N ILE A 60 3.83 -6.90 -1.27
CA ILE A 60 4.34 -6.15 -0.13
C ILE A 60 3.22 -5.85 0.83
N THR A 61 2.10 -5.36 0.32
CA THR A 61 0.90 -5.06 1.10
C THR A 61 -0.31 -4.99 0.21
N SER A 62 -1.47 -5.14 0.81
CA SER A 62 -2.75 -4.87 0.17
C SER A 62 -3.72 -4.31 1.20
N SER A 63 -4.66 -3.51 0.72
CA SER A 63 -5.76 -3.03 1.54
C SER A 63 -6.97 -2.71 0.67
N ASN A 64 -8.08 -2.45 1.31
CA ASN A 64 -9.31 -2.06 0.65
C ASN A 64 -10.22 -1.29 1.60
N THR A 65 -11.27 -0.71 1.06
CA THR A 65 -12.21 0.11 1.83
C THR A 65 -12.88 -0.68 2.97
N SER A 66 -13.23 -1.93 2.75
CA SER A 66 -13.86 -2.77 3.78
C SER A 66 -12.87 -3.10 4.91
N TYR A 67 -11.66 -3.48 4.55
CA TYR A 67 -10.60 -3.78 5.53
C TYR A 67 -10.28 -2.56 6.40
N GLU A 68 -10.30 -1.37 5.81
CA GLU A 68 -10.06 -0.10 6.52
C GLU A 68 -11.34 0.45 7.16
N GLU A 69 -12.38 -0.37 7.29
CA GLU A 69 -13.63 -0.02 7.95
C GLU A 69 -14.36 1.19 7.34
N THR A 70 -14.15 1.43 6.05
CA THR A 70 -14.85 2.46 5.29
C THR A 70 -15.92 1.82 4.42
N HIS A 71 -17.14 1.92 4.85
CA HIS A 71 -18.26 1.37 4.12
C HIS A 71 -18.68 2.32 3.00
N LEU A 72 -18.51 1.90 1.73
CA LEU A 72 -18.95 2.68 0.59
C LEU A 72 -20.46 2.57 0.42
N PRO A 73 -21.13 3.66 -0.01
CA PRO A 73 -22.57 3.62 -0.22
C PRO A 73 -22.95 2.77 -1.44
N TYR A 74 -24.22 2.48 -1.56
CA TYR A 74 -24.78 1.86 -2.76
C TYR A 74 -24.36 2.65 -4.00
N ALA A 75 -23.80 1.96 -4.98
CA ALA A 75 -23.39 2.57 -6.23
C ALA A 75 -24.49 2.40 -7.28
N ARG A 76 -24.85 3.48 -7.96
CA ARG A 76 -25.83 3.46 -9.04
C ARG A 76 -25.11 3.41 -10.38
N LYS A 77 -25.72 2.76 -11.33
CA LYS A 77 -25.25 2.71 -12.72
C LYS A 77 -24.90 4.11 -13.21
N HIS A 78 -23.73 4.26 -13.83
CA HIS A 78 -23.12 5.47 -14.37
C HIS A 78 -22.48 6.41 -13.32
N GLN A 79 -22.52 6.08 -12.04
CA GLN A 79 -21.77 6.84 -11.04
C GLN A 79 -20.29 6.53 -11.12
N ILE A 80 -19.49 7.53 -10.75
CA ILE A 80 -18.04 7.40 -10.58
C ILE A 80 -17.73 7.63 -9.10
N PHE A 81 -17.09 6.63 -8.47
CA PHE A 81 -16.53 6.79 -7.13
C PHE A 81 -15.03 7.01 -7.25
N THR A 82 -14.52 8.02 -6.57
CA THR A 82 -13.08 8.21 -6.40
C THR A 82 -12.75 8.02 -4.92
N VAL A 83 -11.94 7.01 -4.65
CA VAL A 83 -11.51 6.68 -3.29
C VAL A 83 -10.07 7.12 -3.10
N GLY A 84 -9.81 7.84 -2.01
CA GLY A 84 -8.47 8.25 -1.62
C GLY A 84 -7.98 7.42 -0.44
N PHE A 85 -6.84 6.76 -0.59
CA PHE A 85 -6.15 6.09 0.50
C PHE A 85 -4.98 6.97 0.94
N HIS A 86 -4.99 7.37 2.20
CA HIS A 86 -3.89 8.14 2.78
C HIS A 86 -2.84 7.15 3.26
N LEU A 87 -1.69 7.16 2.61
CA LEU A 87 -0.62 6.20 2.88
C LEU A 87 0.55 6.88 3.55
N SER A 88 1.07 6.23 4.60
CA SER A 88 2.41 6.53 5.13
C SER A 88 3.31 5.38 4.72
N LEU A 89 4.08 5.59 3.64
CA LEU A 89 4.96 4.54 3.15
C LEU A 89 6.03 4.22 4.19
N PRO A 90 6.19 2.96 4.59
CA PRO A 90 7.32 2.57 5.41
C PRO A 90 8.62 2.73 4.62
N SER A 91 9.76 2.70 5.31
CA SER A 91 11.07 2.73 4.65
C SER A 91 11.34 1.37 4.00
N LEU A 92 11.05 1.29 2.71
CA LEU A 92 11.22 0.08 1.89
C LEU A 92 12.52 0.16 1.09
N ARG A 93 12.97 -1.02 0.63
CA ARG A 93 14.13 -1.12 -0.26
C ARG A 93 13.92 -0.24 -1.49
N PRO A 94 14.95 0.51 -1.94
CA PRO A 94 14.89 1.25 -3.18
C PRO A 94 14.59 0.37 -4.39
N GLY A 95 13.91 0.90 -5.38
CA GLY A 95 13.58 0.21 -6.61
C GLY A 95 12.16 0.46 -7.07
N SER A 96 11.75 -0.30 -8.07
CA SER A 96 10.42 -0.20 -8.67
C SER A 96 9.39 -1.01 -7.91
N TYR A 97 8.22 -0.40 -7.74
CA TYR A 97 7.04 -1.01 -7.16
C TYR A 97 5.85 -0.79 -8.09
N SER A 98 4.88 -1.68 -8.03
CA SER A 98 3.65 -1.56 -8.81
C SER A 98 2.44 -1.61 -7.91
N ILE A 99 1.37 -0.94 -8.35
CA ILE A 99 0.08 -0.94 -7.69
C ILE A 99 -0.96 -1.54 -8.63
N SER A 100 -1.66 -2.55 -8.15
CA SER A 100 -2.75 -3.22 -8.85
C SER A 100 -4.06 -2.88 -8.15
N PRO A 101 -4.91 -2.03 -8.75
CA PRO A 101 -6.21 -1.68 -8.19
C PRO A 101 -7.25 -2.75 -8.47
N ALA A 102 -8.25 -2.83 -7.61
CA ALA A 102 -9.37 -3.75 -7.78
C ALA A 102 -10.67 -3.11 -7.30
N VAL A 103 -11.77 -3.50 -7.91
CA VAL A 103 -13.11 -3.26 -7.42
C VAL A 103 -13.87 -4.59 -7.35
N SER A 104 -14.52 -4.81 -6.22
CA SER A 104 -15.30 -6.02 -5.93
C SER A 104 -16.63 -5.63 -5.33
N GLN A 105 -17.55 -6.60 -5.26
CA GLN A 105 -18.77 -6.45 -4.47
C GLN A 105 -18.93 -7.64 -3.52
N GLY A 106 -19.63 -7.43 -2.42
CA GLY A 106 -19.87 -8.48 -1.43
C GLY A 106 -19.18 -8.16 -0.10
N ASP A 107 -18.66 -9.19 0.53
CA ASP A 107 -17.90 -9.06 1.77
C ASP A 107 -16.53 -9.75 1.65
N ILE A 108 -15.72 -9.68 2.71
CA ILE A 108 -14.37 -10.25 2.70
C ILE A 108 -14.35 -11.79 2.56
N TRP A 109 -15.47 -12.43 2.87
CA TRP A 109 -15.58 -13.90 2.83
C TRP A 109 -16.19 -14.39 1.53
N ASN A 110 -17.00 -13.57 0.88
CA ASN A 110 -17.74 -13.95 -0.31
C ASN A 110 -17.91 -12.73 -1.20
N HIS A 111 -16.91 -12.50 -2.05
CA HIS A 111 -16.88 -11.34 -2.94
C HIS A 111 -16.65 -11.77 -4.39
N ILE A 112 -17.14 -10.93 -5.28
CA ILE A 112 -16.98 -11.08 -6.73
C ILE A 112 -16.10 -9.94 -7.22
N VAL A 113 -15.00 -10.25 -7.91
CA VAL A 113 -14.14 -9.25 -8.53
C VAL A 113 -14.82 -8.72 -9.78
N GLU A 114 -15.06 -7.42 -9.83
CA GLU A 114 -15.68 -6.76 -10.98
C GLU A 114 -14.64 -6.21 -11.96
N ASP A 115 -13.52 -5.73 -11.47
CA ASP A 115 -12.38 -5.31 -12.29
C ASP A 115 -11.09 -5.38 -11.49
N TRP A 116 -10.03 -5.85 -12.14
CA TRP A 116 -8.68 -5.93 -11.59
C TRP A 116 -7.69 -5.59 -12.69
N ILE A 117 -6.77 -4.68 -12.41
CA ILE A 117 -5.72 -4.32 -13.36
C ILE A 117 -4.36 -4.58 -12.71
N ASP A 118 -3.62 -5.57 -13.21
CA ASP A 118 -2.28 -5.85 -12.73
C ASP A 118 -1.32 -4.71 -13.10
N ASN A 119 -0.54 -4.28 -12.11
CA ASN A 119 0.56 -3.34 -12.29
C ASN A 119 0.15 -2.06 -13.04
N ALA A 120 -1.02 -1.52 -12.70
CA ALA A 120 -1.58 -0.36 -13.39
C ALA A 120 -0.80 0.93 -13.14
N TYR A 121 -0.10 1.03 -12.02
CA TYR A 121 0.69 2.20 -11.66
C TYR A 121 2.05 1.76 -11.16
N ILE A 122 3.11 2.38 -11.68
CA ILE A 122 4.48 2.06 -11.31
C ILE A 122 5.12 3.30 -10.68
N PHE A 123 5.77 3.11 -9.54
CA PHE A 123 6.53 4.16 -8.88
C PHE A 123 7.89 3.63 -8.45
N ASN A 124 8.86 4.53 -8.30
CA ASN A 124 10.20 4.20 -7.87
C ASN A 124 10.48 4.80 -6.50
N LEU A 125 10.97 3.99 -5.58
CA LEU A 125 11.51 4.46 -4.31
C LEU A 125 13.00 4.75 -4.47
N LEU A 126 13.37 5.97 -4.11
CA LEU A 126 14.73 6.46 -4.23
C LEU A 126 15.60 5.87 -3.10
N ASP A 127 16.88 5.68 -3.40
CA ASP A 127 17.86 5.25 -2.40
C ASP A 127 18.17 6.41 -1.46
N THR A 128 17.84 6.24 -0.19
CA THR A 128 18.17 7.19 0.87
C THR A 128 19.41 6.77 1.67
N GLY A 129 19.98 5.60 1.36
CA GLY A 129 21.10 5.01 2.10
C GLY A 129 20.72 4.46 3.48
N LEU A 130 19.46 4.42 3.82
CA LEU A 130 18.98 4.06 5.17
C LEU A 130 18.35 2.68 5.28
N VAL A 131 18.18 1.97 4.15
CA VAL A 131 17.52 0.66 4.11
C VAL A 131 18.51 -0.40 3.67
N TYR A 132 18.84 -1.33 4.56
CA TYR A 132 19.79 -2.42 4.27
C TYR A 132 19.12 -3.72 3.83
N GLY A 133 17.89 -3.96 4.25
CA GLY A 133 17.10 -5.11 3.86
C GLY A 133 15.93 -4.70 2.98
N GLN A 134 14.80 -5.37 3.12
CA GLN A 134 13.59 -5.02 2.40
C GLN A 134 12.90 -3.79 2.98
N MET A 135 13.07 -3.55 4.28
CA MET A 135 12.53 -2.38 4.97
C MET A 135 13.39 -2.02 6.16
N ARG A 136 13.23 -0.82 6.64
CA ARG A 136 13.84 -0.36 7.88
C ARG A 136 12.79 -0.29 8.98
N TRP A 137 13.10 -0.92 10.10
CA TRP A 137 12.32 -0.76 11.33
C TRP A 137 12.87 0.37 12.15
N SER A 138 12.03 1.03 12.92
CA SER A 138 12.46 1.99 13.92
C SER A 138 13.05 1.21 15.09
N VAL A 139 14.30 1.48 15.42
CA VAL A 139 15.02 0.75 16.48
C VAL A 139 15.69 1.75 17.40
N GLU A 140 15.46 1.61 18.69
CA GLU A 140 16.20 2.31 19.73
C GLU A 140 17.19 1.33 20.36
N VAL A 141 18.33 1.84 20.80
CA VAL A 141 19.38 1.00 21.37
C VAL A 141 19.74 1.52 22.75
N ASP A 142 19.78 0.63 23.71
CA ASP A 142 20.46 0.89 25.00
C ASP A 142 21.52 -0.21 25.22
N PHE A 143 22.45 0.06 26.14
CA PHE A 143 23.52 -0.91 26.41
C PHE A 143 24.06 -0.72 27.82
N GLN A 144 24.67 -1.77 28.34
CA GLN A 144 25.38 -1.76 29.60
C GLN A 144 26.79 -2.33 29.41
N ILE A 145 27.73 -1.84 30.21
CA ILE A 145 29.09 -2.36 30.23
C ILE A 145 29.34 -2.92 31.64
N SER A 146 29.76 -4.17 31.72
CA SER A 146 30.15 -4.82 32.95
C SER A 146 31.54 -5.38 32.80
N ASN A 147 32.34 -5.23 33.85
CA ASN A 147 33.69 -5.78 33.87
C ASN A 147 33.68 -7.12 34.61
N GLU A 148 34.50 -8.06 34.15
CA GLU A 148 34.73 -9.32 34.85
C GLU A 148 35.35 -9.02 36.22
N SER A 149 34.86 -9.65 37.29
CA SER A 149 35.41 -9.50 38.60
C SER A 149 36.79 -10.17 38.65
N LYS A 150 37.82 -9.43 39.13
CA LYS A 150 39.12 -10.01 39.32
C LYS A 150 39.10 -11.04 40.47
N PRO A 151 39.67 -12.25 40.31
CA PRO A 151 39.83 -13.16 41.41
C PRO A 151 40.71 -12.55 42.50
N GLU A 152 40.40 -12.78 43.76
CA GLU A 152 41.20 -12.26 44.89
C GLU A 152 42.68 -12.73 44.83
N SER A 153 42.94 -13.87 44.22
CA SER A 153 44.29 -14.39 44.04
C SER A 153 45.18 -13.56 43.08
N GLU A 154 44.64 -12.59 42.39
CA GLU A 154 45.38 -11.71 41.48
C GLU A 154 45.77 -10.37 42.13
N GLU A 155 45.47 -10.18 43.37
CA GLU A 155 45.80 -8.96 44.11
C GLU A 155 47.21 -8.96 44.71
N GLY A 156 48.05 -9.77 44.19
CA GLY A 156 49.43 -9.86 44.66
C GLY A 156 50.39 -8.90 43.99
#